data_adfc7ed1047c374d4bf84379b36e3a2b
#
_entry.id   adfc7ed1047c374d4bf84379b36e3a2b
#
_cell.length_a   1.000
_cell.length_b   1.000
_cell.length_c   1.000
_cell.angle_alpha   90.00
_cell.angle_beta   90.00
_cell.angle_gamma   90.00
#
_symmetry.space_group_name_H-M   'P 1'
#
loop_
_entity.id
_entity.type
_entity.pdbx_description
1 polymer ?
#
loop_
_entity_poly.entity_id
_entity_poly.type
_entity_poly.pdbx_seq_one_letter_code
_entity_poly.pdbx_strand_id
1 'polypeptide(L)'
;KKMMLNCNAVAALTKIFGCDAKLVDAEEANKNTRKLASCVNEALQALCKGAPNVQEALYEHLDLILNFNRDLSNPNSGFSTLTAIFENNKLLCEQVHTEVGIGIVDAILARKRDGTHGNFDGKLLDPLMSLVICDDEPVRRNQRIVMNALWEEKNRELLVLFNAADKLNTKEELETLMSKCRGGIFEEINGKLGYYISLLNLLSSCCRGKATLEEVRCKSLFTFGELVQTICSQKTIWTVKFPLLTLLYDSYLDSDLHGEGVESMQADIPALLKECIRILNDKSIIDFTTGNEVTLAIY
;
A
#
# COMPACT_ATOMS: atom_id res chain seq x y z
N LYS A 1 -16.40 -14.75 -18.45
CA LYS A 1 -16.12 -13.31 -18.42
C LYS A 1 -16.70 -12.58 -19.63
N LYS A 2 -16.38 -12.98 -20.87
CA LYS A 2 -16.91 -12.38 -22.11
C LYS A 2 -18.45 -12.36 -22.16
N MET A 3 -19.12 -13.43 -21.71
CA MET A 3 -20.59 -13.50 -21.63
C MET A 3 -21.15 -12.50 -20.61
N MET A 4 -20.48 -12.30 -19.46
CA MET A 4 -20.90 -11.34 -18.45
C MET A 4 -20.79 -9.88 -18.95
N LEU A 5 -19.76 -9.55 -19.71
CA LEU A 5 -19.64 -8.26 -20.38
C LEU A 5 -20.78 -8.04 -21.38
N ASN A 6 -21.07 -9.04 -22.22
CA ASN A 6 -22.14 -8.96 -23.21
C ASN A 6 -23.55 -8.79 -22.60
N CYS A 7 -23.73 -9.22 -21.33
CA CYS A 7 -24.98 -9.07 -20.58
C CYS A 7 -25.04 -7.78 -19.74
N ASN A 8 -24.10 -6.83 -19.92
CA ASN A 8 -23.99 -5.63 -19.09
C ASN A 8 -23.93 -5.92 -17.56
N ALA A 9 -23.42 -7.11 -17.20
CA ALA A 9 -23.39 -7.54 -15.81
C ALA A 9 -22.52 -6.60 -14.93
N VAL A 10 -21.43 -6.09 -15.50
CA VAL A 10 -20.56 -5.11 -14.81
C VAL A 10 -21.35 -3.87 -14.45
N ALA A 11 -22.04 -3.25 -15.41
CA ALA A 11 -22.85 -2.07 -15.17
C ALA A 11 -24.04 -2.32 -14.21
N ALA A 12 -24.59 -3.53 -14.21
CA ALA A 12 -25.64 -3.92 -13.27
C ALA A 12 -25.11 -4.06 -11.84
N LEU A 13 -23.93 -4.67 -11.67
CA LEU A 13 -23.29 -4.84 -10.38
C LEU A 13 -22.80 -3.52 -9.79
N THR A 14 -22.24 -2.62 -10.62
CA THR A 14 -21.77 -1.32 -10.16
C THR A 14 -22.91 -0.38 -9.72
N LYS A 15 -24.13 -0.54 -10.26
CA LYS A 15 -25.30 0.20 -9.78
C LYS A 15 -25.63 -0.07 -8.32
N ILE A 16 -25.23 -1.21 -7.76
CA ILE A 16 -25.42 -1.55 -6.36
C ILE A 16 -24.64 -0.60 -5.45
N PHE A 17 -23.47 -0.12 -5.90
CA PHE A 17 -22.69 0.89 -5.18
C PHE A 17 -23.35 2.28 -5.16
N GLY A 18 -24.20 2.58 -6.12
CA GLY A 18 -24.96 3.83 -6.19
C GLY A 18 -26.32 3.79 -5.48
N CYS A 19 -26.72 2.62 -4.94
CA CYS A 19 -27.96 2.53 -4.17
C CYS A 19 -27.75 3.19 -2.79
N ASP A 20 -28.37 4.36 -2.61
CA ASP A 20 -28.36 5.07 -1.33
C ASP A 20 -28.98 4.20 -0.23
N ALA A 21 -28.17 3.81 0.74
CA ALA A 21 -28.61 3.10 1.96
C ALA A 21 -29.58 3.93 2.83
N LYS A 22 -29.89 5.16 2.45
CA LYS A 22 -30.74 6.13 3.17
C LYS A 22 -32.23 5.83 3.09
N LEU A 23 -32.65 4.86 2.28
CA LEU A 23 -34.09 4.62 2.02
C LEU A 23 -34.74 3.56 2.90
N VAL A 24 -34.04 2.93 3.83
CA VAL A 24 -34.64 1.90 4.68
C VAL A 24 -34.27 2.14 6.14
N ASP A 25 -35.27 2.47 6.93
CA ASP A 25 -35.22 2.36 8.39
C ASP A 25 -34.86 0.93 8.77
N ALA A 26 -33.77 0.79 9.50
CA ALA A 26 -33.42 -0.31 10.35
C ALA A 26 -32.03 -0.92 10.10
N GLU A 27 -31.41 -1.25 11.19
CA GLU A 27 -30.13 -1.93 11.37
C GLU A 27 -30.00 -3.23 10.54
N GLU A 28 -31.09 -3.93 10.30
CA GLU A 28 -31.15 -5.19 9.56
C GLU A 28 -31.06 -5.01 8.03
N ALA A 29 -31.70 -3.96 7.50
CA ALA A 29 -31.58 -3.60 6.08
C ALA A 29 -30.15 -3.15 5.75
N ASN A 30 -29.50 -2.39 6.63
CA ASN A 30 -28.12 -2.00 6.54
C ASN A 30 -27.17 -3.22 6.53
N LYS A 31 -27.44 -4.24 7.34
CA LYS A 31 -26.66 -5.48 7.38
C LYS A 31 -26.75 -6.27 6.07
N ASN A 32 -27.94 -6.36 5.49
CA ASN A 32 -28.15 -7.08 4.22
C ASN A 32 -27.52 -6.33 3.03
N THR A 33 -27.63 -4.99 3.01
CA THR A 33 -26.97 -4.16 2.01
C THR A 33 -25.46 -4.29 2.07
N ARG A 34 -24.87 -4.31 3.27
CA ARG A 34 -23.43 -4.52 3.46
C ARG A 34 -22.98 -5.90 2.98
N LYS A 35 -23.75 -6.96 3.26
CA LYS A 35 -23.45 -8.30 2.75
C LYS A 35 -23.52 -8.36 1.23
N LEU A 36 -24.55 -7.74 0.64
CA LEU A 36 -24.68 -7.66 -0.82
C LEU A 36 -23.49 -6.92 -1.42
N ALA A 37 -23.10 -5.79 -0.89
CA ALA A 37 -21.96 -5.03 -1.34
C ALA A 37 -20.64 -5.84 -1.25
N SER A 38 -20.46 -6.63 -0.18
CA SER A 38 -19.31 -7.54 -0.06
C SER A 38 -19.30 -8.59 -1.16
N CYS A 39 -20.43 -9.26 -1.40
CA CYS A 39 -20.55 -10.25 -2.47
C CYS A 39 -20.31 -9.63 -3.86
N VAL A 40 -20.78 -8.40 -4.08
CA VAL A 40 -20.52 -7.66 -5.33
C VAL A 40 -19.05 -7.36 -5.49
N ASN A 41 -18.35 -6.88 -4.45
CA ASN A 41 -16.92 -6.65 -4.47
C ASN A 41 -16.14 -7.93 -4.82
N GLU A 42 -16.44 -9.03 -4.16
CA GLU A 42 -15.81 -10.33 -4.44
C GLU A 42 -16.07 -10.79 -5.89
N ALA A 43 -17.29 -10.62 -6.39
CA ALA A 43 -17.64 -10.96 -7.75
C ALA A 43 -16.88 -10.09 -8.77
N LEU A 44 -16.78 -8.79 -8.54
CA LEU A 44 -16.06 -7.87 -9.43
C LEU A 44 -14.56 -8.16 -9.43
N GLN A 45 -13.94 -8.44 -8.28
CA GLN A 45 -12.54 -8.86 -8.20
C GLN A 45 -12.29 -10.15 -9.00
N ALA A 46 -13.15 -11.16 -8.82
CA ALA A 46 -13.04 -12.42 -9.56
C ALA A 46 -13.21 -12.22 -11.08
N LEU A 47 -14.05 -11.29 -11.51
CA LEU A 47 -14.25 -10.94 -12.91
C LEU A 47 -13.04 -10.20 -13.50
N CYS A 48 -12.40 -9.31 -12.76
CA CYS A 48 -11.21 -8.58 -13.18
C CYS A 48 -10.02 -9.49 -13.44
N LYS A 49 -9.81 -10.49 -12.60
CA LYS A 49 -8.61 -11.32 -12.63
C LYS A 49 -8.29 -11.89 -14.02
N GLY A 50 -7.21 -11.38 -14.65
CA GLY A 50 -6.78 -11.75 -15.99
C GLY A 50 -7.81 -11.40 -17.09
N ALA A 51 -8.56 -10.31 -16.93
CA ALA A 51 -9.58 -9.88 -17.89
C ALA A 51 -9.54 -8.36 -18.13
N PRO A 52 -8.57 -7.85 -18.94
CA PRO A 52 -8.40 -6.43 -19.20
C PRO A 52 -9.68 -5.71 -19.64
N ASN A 53 -10.48 -6.33 -20.50
CA ASN A 53 -11.75 -5.74 -20.95
C ASN A 53 -12.78 -5.54 -19.82
N VAL A 54 -12.72 -6.36 -18.76
CA VAL A 54 -13.58 -6.16 -17.57
C VAL A 54 -13.04 -5.02 -16.72
N GLN A 55 -11.73 -4.93 -16.59
CA GLN A 55 -11.05 -3.84 -15.88
C GLN A 55 -11.37 -2.49 -16.54
N GLU A 56 -11.28 -2.40 -17.88
CA GLU A 56 -11.67 -1.21 -18.65
C GLU A 56 -13.14 -0.83 -18.45
N ALA A 57 -14.05 -1.80 -18.52
CA ALA A 57 -15.47 -1.57 -18.30
C ALA A 57 -15.77 -1.11 -16.87
N LEU A 58 -15.02 -1.59 -15.86
CA LEU A 58 -15.14 -1.11 -14.47
C LEU A 58 -14.54 0.27 -14.27
N TYR A 59 -13.48 0.60 -15.00
CA TYR A 59 -12.88 1.92 -14.97
C TYR A 59 -13.85 3.02 -15.39
N GLU A 60 -14.78 2.76 -16.32
CA GLU A 60 -15.85 3.69 -16.70
C GLU A 60 -16.79 4.02 -15.51
N HIS A 61 -16.83 3.17 -14.48
CA HIS A 61 -17.66 3.33 -13.29
C HIS A 61 -16.84 3.66 -12.02
N LEU A 62 -15.60 4.11 -12.21
CA LEU A 62 -14.66 4.31 -11.11
C LEU A 62 -15.17 5.30 -10.05
N ASP A 63 -15.87 6.36 -10.47
CA ASP A 63 -16.43 7.35 -9.54
C ASP A 63 -17.43 6.75 -8.55
N LEU A 64 -18.25 5.79 -9.01
CA LEU A 64 -19.18 5.08 -8.13
C LEU A 64 -18.43 4.24 -7.10
N ILE A 65 -17.37 3.56 -7.54
CA ILE A 65 -16.54 2.73 -6.65
C ILE A 65 -15.78 3.60 -5.65
N LEU A 66 -15.22 4.74 -6.08
CA LEU A 66 -14.54 5.68 -5.20
C LEU A 66 -15.50 6.29 -4.17
N ASN A 67 -16.69 6.70 -4.58
CA ASN A 67 -17.70 7.26 -3.68
C ASN A 67 -18.16 6.20 -2.66
N PHE A 68 -18.36 4.95 -3.08
CA PHE A 68 -18.66 3.84 -2.19
C PHE A 68 -17.55 3.60 -1.15
N ASN A 69 -16.29 3.75 -1.55
CA ASN A 69 -15.15 3.62 -0.64
C ASN A 69 -15.03 4.77 0.37
N ARG A 70 -15.56 5.95 0.02
CA ARG A 70 -15.64 7.10 0.94
C ARG A 70 -16.79 6.96 1.93
N ASP A 71 -17.78 6.12 1.64
CA ASP A 71 -18.89 5.86 2.56
C ASP A 71 -18.41 5.02 3.75
N LEU A 72 -18.33 5.69 4.89
CA LEU A 72 -17.77 5.20 6.13
C LEU A 72 -18.65 4.16 6.81
N SER A 73 -19.90 4.07 6.43
CA SER A 73 -20.85 3.08 6.98
C SER A 73 -20.55 1.65 6.55
N ASN A 74 -19.68 1.46 5.54
CA ASN A 74 -19.36 0.15 4.97
C ASN A 74 -18.00 -0.38 5.43
N PRO A 75 -17.95 -1.41 6.31
CA PRO A 75 -16.68 -1.98 6.79
C PRO A 75 -15.91 -2.73 5.70
N ASN A 76 -16.59 -3.25 4.68
CA ASN A 76 -15.98 -3.95 3.56
C ASN A 76 -15.68 -2.96 2.44
N SER A 77 -14.56 -2.27 2.55
CA SER A 77 -14.15 -1.28 1.55
C SER A 77 -13.93 -1.93 0.18
N GLY A 78 -14.40 -1.30 -0.89
CA GLY A 78 -14.12 -1.72 -2.27
C GLY A 78 -12.68 -1.45 -2.72
N PHE A 79 -11.73 -1.21 -1.79
CA PHE A 79 -10.32 -1.01 -2.13
C PHE A 79 -9.73 -2.20 -2.86
N SER A 80 -10.13 -3.42 -2.50
CA SER A 80 -9.71 -4.63 -3.23
C SER A 80 -10.25 -4.65 -4.68
N THR A 81 -11.43 -4.08 -4.93
CA THR A 81 -11.95 -3.91 -6.30
C THR A 81 -11.16 -2.85 -7.06
N LEU A 82 -10.79 -1.74 -6.41
CA LEU A 82 -9.89 -0.73 -7.00
C LEU A 82 -8.53 -1.35 -7.38
N THR A 83 -7.95 -2.14 -6.49
CA THR A 83 -6.72 -2.89 -6.77
C THR A 83 -6.90 -3.77 -8.01
N ALA A 84 -7.97 -4.57 -8.06
CA ALA A 84 -8.23 -5.50 -9.15
C ALA A 84 -8.47 -4.81 -10.52
N ILE A 85 -8.95 -3.56 -10.53
CA ILE A 85 -9.11 -2.77 -11.77
C ILE A 85 -7.75 -2.48 -12.41
N PHE A 86 -6.73 -2.15 -11.61
CA PHE A 86 -5.43 -1.72 -12.11
C PHE A 86 -4.40 -2.85 -12.19
N GLU A 87 -4.62 -3.95 -11.45
CA GLU A 87 -3.67 -5.05 -11.32
C GLU A 87 -3.30 -5.63 -12.69
N ASN A 88 -2.01 -5.53 -13.05
CA ASN A 88 -1.42 -6.06 -14.28
C ASN A 88 -2.14 -5.61 -15.57
N ASN A 89 -2.67 -4.38 -15.59
CA ASN A 89 -3.24 -3.76 -16.78
C ASN A 89 -2.46 -2.49 -17.15
N LYS A 90 -1.32 -2.68 -17.82
CA LYS A 90 -0.40 -1.60 -18.17
C LYS A 90 -1.07 -0.49 -18.98
N LEU A 91 -1.89 -0.85 -19.96
CA LEU A 91 -2.58 0.13 -20.81
C LEU A 91 -3.50 1.03 -19.96
N LEU A 92 -4.24 0.43 -19.04
CA LEU A 92 -5.13 1.18 -18.17
C LEU A 92 -4.34 2.05 -17.19
N CYS A 93 -3.28 1.53 -16.57
CA CYS A 93 -2.42 2.30 -15.66
C CYS A 93 -1.77 3.50 -16.36
N GLU A 94 -1.32 3.35 -17.62
CA GLU A 94 -0.73 4.46 -18.39
C GLU A 94 -1.74 5.55 -18.77
N GLN A 95 -3.04 5.23 -18.83
CA GLN A 95 -4.12 6.14 -19.18
C GLN A 95 -4.79 6.81 -17.96
N VAL A 96 -4.42 6.41 -16.75
CA VAL A 96 -5.02 6.94 -15.51
C VAL A 96 -4.90 8.48 -15.45
N HIS A 97 -6.03 9.14 -15.21
CA HIS A 97 -6.05 10.58 -14.95
C HIS A 97 -5.55 10.92 -13.55
N THR A 98 -4.96 12.10 -13.38
CA THR A 98 -4.41 12.56 -12.10
C THR A 98 -5.46 12.54 -10.98
N GLU A 99 -6.69 12.89 -11.31
CA GLU A 99 -7.84 12.92 -10.40
C GLU A 99 -8.15 11.56 -9.77
N VAL A 100 -7.84 10.48 -10.47
CA VAL A 100 -8.04 9.11 -9.98
C VAL A 100 -7.09 8.82 -8.81
N GLY A 101 -5.80 9.10 -8.98
CA GLY A 101 -4.81 8.91 -7.91
C GLY A 101 -5.14 9.77 -6.68
N ILE A 102 -5.53 11.04 -6.89
CA ILE A 102 -5.97 11.94 -5.83
C ILE A 102 -7.24 11.36 -5.17
N GLY A 103 -8.22 10.90 -5.97
CA GLY A 103 -9.47 10.34 -5.48
C GLY A 103 -9.28 9.10 -4.60
N ILE A 104 -8.32 8.23 -4.94
CA ILE A 104 -7.96 7.07 -4.12
C ILE A 104 -7.33 7.54 -2.79
N VAL A 105 -6.39 8.48 -2.83
CA VAL A 105 -5.76 9.03 -1.60
C VAL A 105 -6.80 9.70 -0.70
N ASP A 106 -7.73 10.48 -1.25
CA ASP A 106 -8.81 11.11 -0.49
C ASP A 106 -9.75 10.06 0.13
N ALA A 107 -10.03 8.95 -0.56
CA ALA A 107 -10.83 7.85 -0.03
C ALA A 107 -10.12 7.13 1.13
N ILE A 108 -8.81 6.90 1.01
CA ILE A 108 -7.98 6.33 2.09
C ILE A 108 -7.99 7.26 3.30
N LEU A 109 -7.81 8.56 3.08
CA LEU A 109 -7.81 9.57 4.13
C LEU A 109 -9.16 9.61 4.88
N ALA A 110 -10.27 9.63 4.15
CA ALA A 110 -11.60 9.58 4.73
C ALA A 110 -11.77 8.34 5.61
N ARG A 111 -11.33 7.19 5.11
CA ARG A 111 -11.40 5.92 5.83
C ARG A 111 -10.56 5.90 7.10
N LYS A 112 -9.36 6.48 7.05
CA LYS A 112 -8.49 6.59 8.21
C LYS A 112 -9.07 7.49 9.31
N ARG A 113 -9.77 8.55 8.95
CA ARG A 113 -10.35 9.52 9.89
C ARG A 113 -11.60 9.00 10.61
N ASP A 114 -12.32 8.09 10.01
CA ASP A 114 -13.56 7.55 10.58
C ASP A 114 -13.38 6.80 11.91
N GLY A 115 -12.23 6.21 12.15
CA GLY A 115 -11.90 5.60 13.44
C GLY A 115 -12.65 4.34 13.84
N THR A 116 -13.70 3.96 13.12
CA THR A 116 -14.65 2.92 13.54
C THR A 116 -14.16 1.49 13.33
N HIS A 117 -13.16 1.27 12.45
CA HIS A 117 -12.72 -0.06 12.03
C HIS A 117 -11.19 -0.24 11.94
N GLY A 118 -10.45 0.19 12.97
CA GLY A 118 -9.00 0.02 12.99
C GLY A 118 -8.34 0.88 11.90
N ASN A 119 -7.94 2.07 12.25
CA ASN A 119 -7.50 3.18 11.39
C ASN A 119 -6.28 2.88 10.49
N PHE A 120 -5.73 1.67 10.56
CA PHE A 120 -4.48 1.31 9.92
C PHE A 120 -4.58 -0.09 9.31
N ASP A 121 -5.23 -0.20 8.15
CA ASP A 121 -5.15 -1.42 7.33
C ASP A 121 -4.20 -1.16 6.15
N GLY A 122 -3.11 -1.94 6.06
CA GLY A 122 -2.15 -1.84 4.98
C GLY A 122 -2.78 -2.05 3.60
N LYS A 123 -3.84 -2.84 3.51
CA LYS A 123 -4.58 -3.10 2.27
C LYS A 123 -5.24 -1.85 1.66
N LEU A 124 -5.40 -0.78 2.45
CA LEU A 124 -5.86 0.50 1.93
C LEU A 124 -4.90 1.10 0.89
N LEU A 125 -3.62 0.73 0.95
CA LEU A 125 -2.59 1.22 0.05
C LEU A 125 -2.43 0.36 -1.22
N ASP A 126 -3.03 -0.85 -1.27
CA ASP A 126 -2.92 -1.77 -2.41
C ASP A 126 -3.35 -1.16 -3.76
N PRO A 127 -4.44 -0.36 -3.86
CA PRO A 127 -4.79 0.28 -5.12
C PRO A 127 -3.72 1.26 -5.62
N LEU A 128 -3.04 1.97 -4.70
CA LEU A 128 -1.93 2.85 -5.07
C LEU A 128 -0.72 2.04 -5.54
N MET A 129 -0.45 0.91 -4.90
CA MET A 129 0.60 -0.02 -5.33
C MET A 129 0.35 -0.52 -6.76
N SER A 130 -0.87 -0.98 -7.07
CA SER A 130 -1.23 -1.48 -8.41
C SER A 130 -1.21 -0.38 -9.49
N LEU A 131 -1.32 0.90 -9.10
CA LEU A 131 -1.14 2.03 -10.02
C LEU A 131 0.32 2.31 -10.35
N VAL A 132 1.21 2.23 -9.35
CA VAL A 132 2.62 2.63 -9.51
C VAL A 132 3.50 1.53 -10.08
N ILE A 133 3.13 0.26 -9.89
CA ILE A 133 3.82 -0.90 -10.44
C ILE A 133 2.83 -1.75 -11.23
N CYS A 134 3.16 -2.09 -12.46
CA CYS A 134 2.38 -2.96 -13.31
C CYS A 134 3.32 -3.96 -14.01
N ASP A 135 3.03 -5.26 -13.91
CA ASP A 135 3.90 -6.33 -14.44
C ASP A 135 5.37 -6.18 -14.00
N ASP A 136 5.60 -5.88 -12.72
CA ASP A 136 6.90 -5.58 -12.12
C ASP A 136 7.63 -4.34 -12.66
N GLU A 137 6.99 -3.59 -13.55
CA GLU A 137 7.56 -2.37 -14.15
C GLU A 137 6.97 -1.11 -13.52
N PRO A 138 7.78 -0.07 -13.24
CA PRO A 138 7.31 1.19 -12.69
C PRO A 138 6.55 2.01 -13.73
N VAL A 139 5.40 2.55 -13.34
CA VAL A 139 4.62 3.50 -14.14
C VAL A 139 4.96 4.93 -13.71
N ARG A 140 5.95 5.53 -14.32
CA ARG A 140 6.57 6.83 -13.95
C ARG A 140 5.57 7.95 -13.66
N ARG A 141 4.58 8.08 -14.54
CA ARG A 141 3.54 9.09 -14.38
C ARG A 141 2.75 8.89 -13.10
N ASN A 142 2.40 7.64 -12.80
CA ASN A 142 1.58 7.30 -11.63
C ASN A 142 2.39 7.39 -10.33
N GLN A 143 3.69 7.03 -10.34
CA GLN A 143 4.59 7.29 -9.21
C GLN A 143 4.53 8.76 -8.80
N ARG A 144 4.62 9.68 -9.78
CA ARG A 144 4.54 11.13 -9.54
C ARG A 144 3.17 11.57 -9.04
N ILE A 145 2.08 11.04 -9.62
CA ILE A 145 0.70 11.36 -9.19
C ILE A 145 0.50 10.96 -7.73
N VAL A 146 0.83 9.72 -7.38
CA VAL A 146 0.67 9.18 -6.03
C VAL A 146 1.55 9.94 -5.04
N MET A 147 2.82 10.17 -5.36
CA MET A 147 3.73 10.89 -4.49
C MET A 147 3.29 12.35 -4.29
N ASN A 148 2.81 13.03 -5.33
CA ASN A 148 2.27 14.38 -5.19
C ASN A 148 1.06 14.41 -4.26
N ALA A 149 0.12 13.47 -4.43
CA ALA A 149 -1.07 13.39 -3.60
C ALA A 149 -0.72 13.09 -2.12
N LEU A 150 0.19 12.15 -1.85
CA LEU A 150 0.65 11.86 -0.49
C LEU A 150 1.38 13.04 0.16
N TRP A 151 2.01 13.91 -0.65
CA TRP A 151 2.79 15.05 -0.17
C TRP A 151 1.95 16.29 0.17
N GLU A 152 0.68 16.33 -0.23
CA GLU A 152 -0.21 17.42 0.15
C GLU A 152 -0.37 17.49 1.68
N GLU A 153 -0.39 18.72 2.22
CA GLU A 153 -0.46 18.97 3.66
C GLU A 153 -1.68 18.28 4.31
N LYS A 154 -2.83 18.30 3.62
CA LYS A 154 -4.06 17.63 4.09
C LYS A 154 -3.92 16.11 4.26
N ASN A 155 -2.96 15.49 3.56
CA ASN A 155 -2.74 14.05 3.49
C ASN A 155 -1.57 13.58 4.36
N ARG A 156 -0.90 14.50 5.06
CA ARG A 156 0.27 14.20 5.91
C ARG A 156 0.01 13.13 6.95
N GLU A 157 -1.19 13.02 7.46
CA GLU A 157 -1.55 11.98 8.42
C GLU A 157 -1.51 10.56 7.86
N LEU A 158 -1.46 10.40 6.51
CA LEU A 158 -1.24 9.10 5.86
C LEU A 158 0.23 8.65 5.96
N LEU A 159 1.16 9.57 6.18
CA LEU A 159 2.59 9.28 6.30
C LEU A 159 2.92 8.90 7.74
N VAL A 160 2.79 7.62 8.06
CA VAL A 160 3.19 7.05 9.36
C VAL A 160 4.64 6.61 9.25
N LEU A 161 5.58 7.37 9.82
CA LEU A 161 7.01 7.19 9.53
C LEU A 161 7.82 6.62 10.70
N PHE A 162 7.34 6.77 11.94
CA PHE A 162 8.04 6.33 13.18
C PHE A 162 9.48 6.84 13.29
N ASN A 163 9.76 8.03 12.79
CA ASN A 163 11.08 8.64 12.83
C ASN A 163 11.05 10.05 13.49
N ALA A 164 12.18 10.71 13.51
CA ALA A 164 12.29 12.04 14.16
C ALA A 164 11.41 13.13 13.50
N ALA A 165 11.04 12.98 12.23
CA ALA A 165 10.17 13.91 11.52
C ALA A 165 8.67 13.69 11.82
N ASP A 166 8.32 12.53 12.35
CA ASP A 166 6.94 12.17 12.68
C ASP A 166 6.61 12.53 14.13
N LYS A 167 5.84 13.60 14.31
CA LYS A 167 5.45 14.06 15.66
C LYS A 167 4.36 13.21 16.31
N LEU A 168 3.66 12.39 15.53
CA LEU A 168 2.51 11.61 15.99
C LEU A 168 2.87 10.16 16.30
N ASN A 169 3.90 9.63 15.62
CA ASN A 169 4.28 8.23 15.70
C ASN A 169 5.75 8.12 16.09
N THR A 170 6.03 7.57 17.25
CA THR A 170 7.38 7.55 17.80
C THR A 170 8.11 6.23 17.52
N LYS A 171 9.45 6.28 17.60
CA LYS A 171 10.30 5.09 17.47
C LYS A 171 10.02 4.07 18.57
N GLU A 172 9.72 4.54 19.78
CA GLU A 172 9.36 3.69 20.92
C GLU A 172 8.06 2.95 20.70
N GLU A 173 7.09 3.60 20.02
CA GLU A 173 5.85 2.95 19.61
C GLU A 173 6.13 1.83 18.60
N LEU A 174 6.95 2.09 17.58
CA LEU A 174 7.37 1.06 16.62
C LEU A 174 8.01 -0.14 17.30
N GLU A 175 8.95 0.10 18.25
CA GLU A 175 9.58 -0.98 19.02
C GLU A 175 8.55 -1.79 19.81
N THR A 176 7.54 -1.12 20.37
CA THR A 176 6.45 -1.77 21.12
C THR A 176 5.60 -2.64 20.20
N LEU A 177 5.20 -2.14 19.02
CA LEU A 177 4.45 -2.89 18.03
C LEU A 177 5.22 -4.13 17.56
N MET A 178 6.50 -3.96 17.23
CA MET A 178 7.36 -5.08 16.83
C MET A 178 7.55 -6.12 17.94
N SER A 179 7.61 -5.69 19.21
CA SER A 179 7.76 -6.61 20.34
C SER A 179 6.54 -7.52 20.53
N LYS A 180 5.34 -6.99 20.29
CA LYS A 180 4.08 -7.76 20.31
C LYS A 180 4.07 -8.84 19.22
N CYS A 181 4.55 -8.52 18.02
CA CYS A 181 4.66 -9.50 16.93
C CYS A 181 5.62 -10.65 17.27
N ARG A 182 6.73 -10.38 17.96
CA ARG A 182 7.66 -11.42 18.45
C ARG A 182 7.01 -12.35 19.48
N GLY A 183 6.03 -11.86 20.24
CA GLY A 183 5.23 -12.67 21.18
C GLY A 183 4.18 -13.56 20.51
N GLY A 184 4.13 -13.62 19.18
CA GLY A 184 3.14 -14.42 18.44
C GLY A 184 1.76 -13.73 18.26
N ILE A 185 1.65 -12.45 18.58
CA ILE A 185 0.42 -11.66 18.37
C ILE A 185 0.50 -11.03 16.98
N PHE A 186 0.02 -11.76 15.98
CA PHE A 186 0.04 -11.31 14.57
C PHE A 186 -1.04 -10.28 14.22
N GLU A 187 -1.96 -9.95 15.14
CA GLU A 187 -2.99 -8.94 14.92
C GLU A 187 -2.42 -7.54 14.59
N GLU A 188 -1.24 -7.22 15.14
CA GLU A 188 -0.55 -5.96 14.86
C GLU A 188 -0.04 -5.85 13.41
N ILE A 189 0.15 -6.98 12.72
CA ILE A 189 0.50 -6.99 11.29
C ILE A 189 -0.67 -6.51 10.43
N ASN A 190 -1.91 -6.68 10.89
CA ASN A 190 -3.12 -6.15 10.25
C ASN A 190 -3.51 -4.75 10.75
N GLY A 191 -2.70 -4.17 11.63
CA GLY A 191 -2.92 -2.86 12.23
C GLY A 191 -1.89 -1.81 11.75
N LYS A 192 -1.51 -0.94 12.67
CA LYS A 192 -0.60 0.20 12.40
C LYS A 192 0.78 -0.24 11.89
N LEU A 193 1.29 -1.37 12.36
CA LEU A 193 2.56 -1.93 11.86
C LEU A 193 2.42 -2.41 10.41
N GLY A 194 1.35 -3.11 10.06
CA GLY A 194 1.09 -3.55 8.70
C GLY A 194 0.91 -2.37 7.75
N TYR A 195 0.21 -1.33 8.19
CA TYR A 195 0.08 -0.09 7.41
C TYR A 195 1.45 0.55 7.14
N TYR A 196 2.31 0.63 8.16
CA TYR A 196 3.68 1.13 8.03
C TYR A 196 4.49 0.32 7.01
N ILE A 197 4.43 -1.00 7.08
CA ILE A 197 5.08 -1.90 6.12
C ILE A 197 4.58 -1.64 4.69
N SER A 198 3.28 -1.56 4.49
CA SER A 198 2.68 -1.26 3.18
C SER A 198 3.05 0.14 2.68
N LEU A 199 3.14 1.13 3.58
CA LEU A 199 3.58 2.48 3.24
C LEU A 199 5.05 2.50 2.78
N LEU A 200 5.95 1.80 3.47
CA LEU A 200 7.36 1.67 3.06
C LEU A 200 7.47 1.04 1.68
N ASN A 201 6.70 -0.03 1.41
CA ASN A 201 6.65 -0.67 0.10
C ASN A 201 6.13 0.29 -0.99
N LEU A 202 5.09 1.07 -0.69
CA LEU A 202 4.56 2.07 -1.62
C LEU A 202 5.59 3.17 -1.93
N LEU A 203 6.26 3.71 -0.91
CA LEU A 203 7.29 4.73 -1.08
C LEU A 203 8.48 4.20 -1.90
N SER A 204 8.95 2.98 -1.62
CA SER A 204 9.97 2.28 -2.40
C SER A 204 9.53 2.13 -3.85
N SER A 205 8.32 1.62 -4.08
CA SER A 205 7.75 1.47 -5.43
C SER A 205 7.64 2.80 -6.18
N CYS A 206 7.39 3.90 -5.49
CA CYS A 206 7.40 5.24 -6.09
C CYS A 206 8.81 5.72 -6.48
N CYS A 207 9.86 5.23 -5.82
CA CYS A 207 11.26 5.55 -6.16
C CYS A 207 11.83 4.63 -7.24
N ARG A 208 11.27 3.40 -7.37
CA ARG A 208 11.80 2.35 -8.23
C ARG A 208 12.04 2.83 -9.68
N GLY A 209 13.17 2.45 -10.22
CA GLY A 209 13.55 2.74 -11.60
C GLY A 209 14.11 4.16 -11.76
N LYS A 210 14.72 4.77 -10.75
CA LYS A 210 15.40 6.08 -10.78
C LYS A 210 14.44 7.26 -10.96
N ALA A 211 13.42 7.31 -10.10
CA ALA A 211 12.42 8.37 -10.06
C ALA A 211 12.93 9.56 -9.23
N THR A 212 13.82 10.36 -9.82
CA THR A 212 14.64 11.39 -9.17
C THR A 212 13.87 12.32 -8.19
N LEU A 213 12.68 12.80 -8.57
CA LEU A 213 11.91 13.70 -7.69
C LEU A 213 11.31 12.95 -6.51
N GLU A 214 10.84 11.74 -6.74
CA GLU A 214 10.27 10.85 -5.75
C GLU A 214 11.36 10.39 -4.76
N GLU A 215 12.57 10.09 -5.25
CA GLU A 215 13.75 9.79 -4.44
C GLU A 215 14.12 10.94 -3.50
N VAL A 216 14.18 12.18 -4.01
CA VAL A 216 14.47 13.39 -3.18
C VAL A 216 13.45 13.52 -2.05
N ARG A 217 12.18 13.28 -2.34
CA ARG A 217 11.12 13.32 -1.32
C ARG A 217 11.30 12.22 -0.27
N CYS A 218 11.57 10.99 -0.70
CA CYS A 218 11.83 9.90 0.24
C CYS A 218 13.05 10.15 1.10
N LYS A 219 14.14 10.70 0.52
CA LYS A 219 15.35 11.13 1.26
C LYS A 219 15.05 12.21 2.31
N SER A 220 14.04 13.06 2.06
CA SER A 220 13.60 14.06 3.07
C SER A 220 12.74 13.48 4.19
N LEU A 221 12.10 12.31 3.95
CA LEU A 221 11.36 11.58 4.99
C LEU A 221 12.27 10.70 5.85
N PHE A 222 13.23 10.04 5.22
CA PHE A 222 14.14 9.10 5.86
C PHE A 222 15.58 9.41 5.44
N THR A 223 16.41 9.78 6.37
CA THR A 223 17.85 9.90 6.12
C THR A 223 18.49 8.52 5.98
N PHE A 224 19.59 8.43 5.24
CA PHE A 224 20.35 7.17 5.08
C PHE A 224 20.72 6.57 6.44
N GLY A 225 21.26 7.38 7.35
CA GLY A 225 21.64 6.94 8.68
C GLY A 225 20.47 6.40 9.51
N GLU A 226 19.29 7.04 9.46
CA GLU A 226 18.08 6.54 10.15
C GLU A 226 17.64 5.17 9.62
N LEU A 227 17.64 4.99 8.28
CA LEU A 227 17.33 3.70 7.67
C LEU A 227 18.31 2.62 8.13
N VAL A 228 19.62 2.88 8.03
CA VAL A 228 20.66 1.92 8.44
C VAL A 228 20.58 1.60 9.93
N GLN A 229 20.42 2.60 10.79
CA GLN A 229 20.27 2.37 12.24
C GLN A 229 19.07 1.47 12.54
N THR A 230 17.93 1.70 11.86
CA THR A 230 16.73 0.91 12.08
C THR A 230 16.89 -0.51 11.54
N ILE A 231 17.50 -0.69 10.36
CA ILE A 231 17.79 -2.00 9.77
C ILE A 231 18.77 -2.79 10.65
N CYS A 232 19.84 -2.15 11.14
CA CYS A 232 20.86 -2.81 11.95
C CYS A 232 20.42 -3.10 13.40
N SER A 233 19.31 -2.51 13.85
CA SER A 233 18.79 -2.73 15.20
C SER A 233 18.36 -4.19 15.40
N GLN A 234 18.80 -4.78 16.52
CA GLN A 234 18.37 -6.12 16.94
C GLN A 234 16.89 -6.16 17.37
N LYS A 235 16.29 -5.01 17.62
CA LYS A 235 14.87 -4.89 17.96
C LYS A 235 13.98 -4.89 16.72
N THR A 236 14.51 -4.63 15.55
CA THR A 236 13.74 -4.59 14.29
C THR A 236 13.51 -6.00 13.78
N ILE A 237 12.26 -6.36 13.59
CA ILE A 237 11.85 -7.66 13.04
C ILE A 237 12.06 -7.71 11.52
N TRP A 238 12.18 -8.92 10.97
CA TRP A 238 12.48 -9.12 9.56
C TRP A 238 11.42 -8.50 8.63
N THR A 239 10.14 -8.64 8.98
CA THR A 239 9.01 -8.07 8.21
C THR A 239 9.09 -6.54 8.05
N VAL A 240 9.81 -5.85 8.94
CA VAL A 240 10.08 -4.40 8.84
C VAL A 240 11.43 -4.13 8.17
N LYS A 241 12.45 -4.96 8.43
CA LYS A 241 13.78 -4.81 7.83
C LYS A 241 13.73 -4.88 6.31
N PHE A 242 12.97 -5.83 5.76
CA PHE A 242 12.91 -6.04 4.32
C PHE A 242 12.36 -4.82 3.56
N PRO A 243 11.19 -4.25 3.89
CA PRO A 243 10.72 -3.02 3.27
C PRO A 243 11.66 -1.83 3.42
N LEU A 244 12.34 -1.69 4.58
CA LEU A 244 13.33 -0.64 4.79
C LEU A 244 14.57 -0.83 3.90
N LEU A 245 15.04 -2.06 3.70
CA LEU A 245 16.14 -2.38 2.79
C LEU A 245 15.75 -2.07 1.34
N THR A 246 14.52 -2.40 0.93
CA THR A 246 14.02 -2.11 -0.41
C THR A 246 13.91 -0.61 -0.64
N LEU A 247 13.36 0.14 0.34
CA LEU A 247 13.29 1.60 0.28
C LEU A 247 14.70 2.22 0.20
N LEU A 248 15.65 1.74 1.01
CA LEU A 248 17.04 2.20 0.98
C LEU A 248 17.67 1.91 -0.39
N TYR A 249 17.44 0.74 -0.96
CA TYR A 249 17.92 0.39 -2.30
C TYR A 249 17.35 1.33 -3.35
N ASP A 250 16.03 1.45 -3.46
CA ASP A 250 15.37 2.22 -4.52
C ASP A 250 15.58 3.73 -4.39
N SER A 251 15.75 4.25 -3.16
CA SER A 251 15.90 5.69 -2.96
C SER A 251 17.36 6.17 -2.90
N TYR A 252 18.31 5.31 -2.50
CA TYR A 252 19.70 5.72 -2.28
C TYR A 252 20.73 4.97 -3.13
N LEU A 253 20.58 3.65 -3.31
CA LEU A 253 21.60 2.84 -3.96
C LEU A 253 21.39 2.76 -5.48
N ASP A 254 20.15 2.57 -5.94
CA ASP A 254 19.78 2.60 -7.37
C ASP A 254 19.35 4.01 -7.82
N SER A 255 20.02 5.04 -7.31
CA SER A 255 19.71 6.44 -7.56
C SER A 255 20.78 7.06 -8.47
N ASP A 256 20.35 7.87 -9.45
CA ASP A 256 21.27 8.66 -10.29
C ASP A 256 21.74 9.95 -9.58
N LEU A 257 21.17 10.27 -8.42
CA LEU A 257 21.56 11.41 -7.61
C LEU A 257 22.83 11.11 -6.82
N HIS A 258 23.98 11.20 -7.48
CA HIS A 258 25.29 11.19 -6.85
C HIS A 258 25.60 12.60 -6.36
N GLY A 259 25.09 12.96 -5.20
CA GLY A 259 25.24 14.29 -4.64
C GLY A 259 25.53 14.27 -3.14
N GLU A 260 25.55 15.44 -2.55
CA GLU A 260 25.84 15.76 -1.17
C GLU A 260 25.34 14.68 -0.16
N GLY A 261 26.27 14.08 0.58
CA GLY A 261 25.96 13.07 1.59
C GLY A 261 26.66 11.72 1.39
N VAL A 262 27.35 11.47 0.29
CA VAL A 262 28.12 10.21 0.08
C VAL A 262 29.14 10.00 1.21
N GLU A 263 29.77 11.06 1.70
CA GLU A 263 30.70 10.97 2.84
C GLU A 263 30.01 10.54 4.13
N SER A 264 28.80 11.02 4.39
CA SER A 264 28.01 10.58 5.56
C SER A 264 27.55 9.14 5.43
N MET A 265 27.25 8.69 4.22
CA MET A 265 26.88 7.30 3.94
C MET A 265 28.03 6.32 4.18
N GLN A 266 29.29 6.74 3.89
CA GLN A 266 30.45 5.87 4.05
C GLN A 266 30.64 5.33 5.48
N ALA A 267 30.24 6.12 6.48
CA ALA A 267 30.32 5.70 7.89
C ALA A 267 29.37 4.55 8.23
N ASP A 268 28.21 4.49 7.61
CA ASP A 268 27.14 3.53 7.92
C ASP A 268 27.20 2.25 7.06
N ILE A 269 27.85 2.30 5.89
CA ILE A 269 27.97 1.17 4.96
C ILE A 269 28.56 -0.10 5.63
N PRO A 270 29.63 -0.05 6.43
CA PRO A 270 30.17 -1.25 7.08
C PRO A 270 29.18 -1.94 8.01
N ALA A 271 28.37 -1.17 8.74
CA ALA A 271 27.32 -1.70 9.62
C ALA A 271 26.21 -2.37 8.83
N LEU A 272 25.79 -1.74 7.74
CA LEU A 272 24.77 -2.28 6.82
C LEU A 272 25.23 -3.60 6.19
N LEU A 273 26.46 -3.65 5.66
CA LEU A 273 27.03 -4.86 5.06
C LEU A 273 27.14 -6.01 6.07
N LYS A 274 27.56 -5.70 7.29
CA LYS A 274 27.62 -6.70 8.37
C LYS A 274 26.25 -7.27 8.70
N GLU A 275 25.22 -6.44 8.74
CA GLU A 275 23.84 -6.88 8.96
C GLU A 275 23.33 -7.72 7.79
N CYS A 276 23.58 -7.31 6.54
CA CYS A 276 23.22 -8.10 5.36
C CYS A 276 23.87 -9.49 5.38
N ILE A 277 25.16 -9.57 5.73
CA ILE A 277 25.88 -10.86 5.89
C ILE A 277 25.24 -11.69 7.00
N ARG A 278 24.89 -11.08 8.14
CA ARG A 278 24.20 -11.76 9.24
C ARG A 278 22.87 -12.36 8.77
N ILE A 279 22.07 -11.57 8.05
CA ILE A 279 20.77 -12.01 7.50
C ILE A 279 20.97 -13.18 6.53
N LEU A 280 21.94 -13.09 5.62
CA LEU A 280 22.23 -14.16 4.64
C LEU A 280 22.71 -15.45 5.29
N ASN A 281 23.32 -15.38 6.47
CA ASN A 281 23.79 -16.54 7.22
C ASN A 281 22.74 -17.11 8.19
N ASP A 282 21.63 -16.39 8.40
CA ASP A 282 20.56 -16.83 9.28
C ASP A 282 19.62 -17.81 8.56
N LYS A 283 19.84 -19.10 8.77
CA LYS A 283 19.05 -20.17 8.14
C LYS A 283 17.55 -20.10 8.49
N SER A 284 17.18 -19.48 9.59
CA SER A 284 15.78 -19.32 9.98
C SER A 284 15.04 -18.29 9.10
N ILE A 285 15.79 -17.36 8.50
CA ILE A 285 15.26 -16.35 7.57
C ILE A 285 15.25 -16.88 6.13
N ILE A 286 16.23 -17.75 5.77
CA ILE A 286 16.45 -18.23 4.41
C ILE A 286 16.11 -19.73 4.33
N ASP A 287 14.91 -20.13 4.64
CA ASP A 287 14.45 -21.45 4.28
C ASP A 287 13.85 -21.47 2.86
N PHE A 288 14.71 -21.31 1.86
CA PHE A 288 14.35 -21.39 0.45
C PHE A 288 13.98 -22.78 -0.02
N THR A 289 14.13 -23.80 0.83
CA THR A 289 13.97 -25.19 0.39
C THR A 289 12.54 -25.70 0.40
N THR A 290 11.61 -25.01 1.04
CA THR A 290 10.25 -25.52 1.24
C THR A 290 9.22 -25.02 0.22
N GLY A 291 9.57 -24.13 -0.72
CA GLY A 291 8.67 -23.73 -1.82
C GLY A 291 7.32 -23.13 -1.39
N ASN A 292 7.16 -22.85 -0.10
CA ASN A 292 5.95 -22.23 0.43
C ASN A 292 6.14 -20.71 0.52
N GLU A 293 5.62 -20.01 -0.45
CA GLU A 293 5.52 -18.53 -0.43
C GLU A 293 4.87 -17.97 0.85
N VAL A 294 4.11 -18.80 1.56
CA VAL A 294 3.43 -18.44 2.81
C VAL A 294 4.40 -18.27 3.98
N THR A 295 5.55 -18.94 3.97
CA THR A 295 6.50 -18.87 5.09
C THR A 295 7.31 -17.58 5.09
N LEU A 296 7.53 -16.97 3.93
CA LEU A 296 8.20 -15.66 3.80
C LEU A 296 7.35 -14.48 4.29
N ALA A 297 6.04 -14.64 4.34
CA ALA A 297 5.12 -13.61 4.84
C ALA A 297 4.92 -13.64 6.36
N ILE A 298 5.41 -14.68 7.04
CA ILE A 298 5.14 -14.92 8.48
C ILE A 298 6.35 -14.63 9.39
N TYR A 299 7.57 -14.51 8.82
CA TYR A 299 8.78 -14.20 9.53
C TYR A 299 9.37 -12.86 9.07
#